data_acf879a060076d8b7056fea006f54893
#
_entry.id   acf879a060076d8b7056fea006f54893
#
_cell.length_a   1.000
_cell.length_b   1.000
_cell.length_c   1.000
_cell.angle_alpha   90.00
_cell.angle_beta   90.00
_cell.angle_gamma   90.00
#
_symmetry.space_group_name_H-M   'P 1'
#
loop_
_entity.id
_entity.type
_entity.pdbx_description
1 polymer ?
#
loop_
_entity_poly.entity_id
_entity_poly.type
_entity_poly.pdbx_seq_one_letter_code
_entity_poly.pdbx_strand_id
1 'polypeptide(L)'
;MTDIEVLIKNLKMVAHPEGGHFSESFRDESNNVSLIYYLLQRDEWSHWHRLTKNETLHFYKGDPLTIYISKDGIDYKLSLIHI
;
A
#
# COMPACT_ATOMS: atom_id res chain seq x y z
N MET A 1 -21.03 -4.91 10.33
CA MET A 1 -19.78 -4.38 9.75
C MET A 1 -19.16 -5.39 8.83
N THR A 2 -18.63 -4.92 7.70
CA THR A 2 -17.81 -5.76 6.83
C THR A 2 -16.41 -5.95 7.43
N ASP A 3 -15.68 -6.97 6.96
CA ASP A 3 -14.30 -7.16 7.39
C ASP A 3 -13.44 -5.94 7.10
N ILE A 4 -13.71 -5.26 5.99
CA ILE A 4 -12.98 -4.05 5.59
C ILE A 4 -13.22 -2.93 6.59
N GLU A 5 -14.48 -2.71 6.98
CA GLU A 5 -14.82 -1.67 7.97
C GLU A 5 -14.17 -1.95 9.32
N VAL A 6 -14.12 -3.23 9.71
CA VAL A 6 -13.47 -3.63 10.96
C VAL A 6 -11.97 -3.33 10.91
N LEU A 7 -11.30 -3.64 9.80
CA LEU A 7 -9.88 -3.35 9.64
C LEU A 7 -9.60 -1.85 9.70
N ILE A 8 -10.38 -1.05 8.99
CA ILE A 8 -10.21 0.41 8.99
C ILE A 8 -10.35 0.96 10.40
N LYS A 9 -11.37 0.51 11.12
CA LYS A 9 -11.63 0.97 12.49
C LYS A 9 -10.53 0.51 13.45
N ASN A 10 -10.21 -0.78 13.45
CA ASN A 10 -9.28 -1.34 14.43
C ASN A 10 -7.84 -0.88 14.22
N LEU A 11 -7.43 -0.67 12.98
CA LEU A 11 -6.10 -0.16 12.66
C LEU A 11 -6.06 1.36 12.54
N LYS A 12 -7.19 2.02 12.75
CA LYS A 12 -7.31 3.49 12.66
C LYS A 12 -6.79 4.00 11.31
N MET A 13 -7.21 3.34 10.24
CA MET A 13 -6.76 3.69 8.90
C MET A 13 -7.44 4.96 8.40
N VAL A 14 -6.70 5.74 7.64
CA VAL A 14 -7.18 6.96 7.00
C VAL A 14 -6.93 6.90 5.50
N ALA A 15 -7.61 7.75 4.75
CA ALA A 15 -7.46 7.80 3.31
C ALA A 15 -6.03 8.18 2.92
N HIS A 16 -5.47 7.46 1.96
CA HIS A 16 -4.13 7.72 1.44
C HIS A 16 -4.21 8.69 0.26
N PRO A 17 -3.26 9.64 0.13
CA PRO A 17 -3.27 10.60 -0.99
C PRO A 17 -3.27 9.96 -2.38
N GLU A 18 -2.61 8.82 -2.54
CA GLU A 18 -2.54 8.10 -3.82
C GLU A 18 -3.67 7.10 -4.02
N GLY A 19 -4.58 6.97 -3.07
CA GLY A 19 -5.71 6.04 -3.10
C GLY A 19 -5.59 4.97 -2.03
N GLY A 20 -6.74 4.40 -1.66
CA GLY A 20 -6.81 3.41 -0.59
C GLY A 20 -6.76 4.02 0.80
N HIS A 21 -6.50 3.18 1.78
CA HIS A 21 -6.39 3.58 3.18
C HIS A 21 -5.09 3.05 3.78
N PHE A 22 -4.57 3.76 4.77
CA PHE A 22 -3.35 3.33 5.42
C PHE A 22 -3.34 3.70 6.90
N SER A 23 -2.48 3.01 7.65
CA SER A 23 -2.14 3.44 9.01
C SER A 23 -0.65 3.16 9.23
N GLU A 24 0.03 4.10 9.87
CA GLU A 24 1.44 3.93 10.20
C GLU A 24 1.56 3.15 11.50
N SER A 25 2.26 2.01 11.46
CA SER A 25 2.48 1.17 12.63
C SER A 25 3.80 1.46 13.32
N PHE A 26 4.77 2.01 12.60
CA PHE A 26 6.10 2.29 13.14
C PHE A 26 6.78 3.37 12.33
N ARG A 27 7.51 4.24 13.03
CA ARG A 27 8.42 5.21 12.40
C ARG A 27 9.65 5.34 13.29
N ASP A 28 10.82 5.16 12.67
CA ASP A 28 12.09 5.34 13.33
C ASP A 28 12.33 6.81 13.69
N GLU A 29 12.99 7.08 14.81
CA GLU A 29 13.28 8.46 15.27
C GLU A 29 14.06 9.25 14.23
N SER A 30 14.94 8.61 13.47
CA SER A 30 15.72 9.26 12.43
C SER A 30 14.99 9.35 11.09
N ASN A 31 13.74 8.85 11.01
CA ASN A 31 12.94 8.79 9.77
C ASN A 31 13.59 7.95 8.66
N ASN A 32 14.44 7.00 9.01
CA ASN A 32 15.05 6.10 8.03
C ASN A 32 14.15 4.93 7.67
N VAL A 33 13.28 4.52 8.59
CA VAL A 33 12.38 3.38 8.40
C VAL A 33 10.98 3.75 8.86
N SER A 34 9.99 3.41 8.07
CA SER A 34 8.58 3.46 8.49
C SER A 34 7.87 2.21 8.01
N LEU A 35 6.89 1.75 8.78
CA LEU A 35 6.05 0.62 8.45
C LEU A 35 4.60 1.07 8.43
N ILE A 36 3.89 0.71 7.39
CA ILE A 36 2.46 1.02 7.28
C ILE A 36 1.68 -0.24 6.94
N TYR A 37 0.43 -0.26 7.35
CA TYR A 37 -0.58 -1.13 6.77
C TYR A 37 -1.27 -0.38 5.66
N TYR A 38 -1.45 -1.02 4.53
CA TYR A 38 -2.08 -0.40 3.36
C TYR A 38 -3.24 -1.29 2.89
N LEU A 39 -4.39 -0.67 2.69
CA LEU A 39 -5.59 -1.36 2.26
C LEU A 39 -6.10 -0.77 0.96
N LEU A 40 -6.28 -1.63 -0.04
CA LEU A 40 -6.99 -1.30 -1.28
C LEU A 40 -8.26 -2.13 -1.32
N GLN A 41 -9.39 -1.47 -1.44
CA GLN A 41 -10.67 -2.13 -1.64
C GLN A 41 -10.87 -2.42 -3.12
N ARG A 42 -11.90 -3.22 -3.44
CA ARG A 42 -12.25 -3.49 -4.83
C ARG A 42 -12.45 -2.17 -5.57
N ASP A 43 -11.91 -2.09 -6.79
CA ASP A 43 -11.99 -0.91 -7.65
C ASP A 43 -11.25 0.33 -7.14
N GLU A 44 -10.46 0.20 -6.11
CA GLU A 44 -9.54 1.24 -5.69
C GLU A 44 -8.17 1.07 -6.33
N TRP A 45 -7.48 2.19 -6.53
CA TRP A 45 -6.16 2.24 -7.15
C TRP A 45 -5.21 3.01 -6.25
N SER A 46 -3.94 2.57 -6.20
CA SER A 46 -2.86 3.43 -5.75
C SER A 46 -2.26 4.06 -7.00
N HIS A 47 -2.34 5.38 -7.10
CA HIS A 47 -1.89 6.09 -8.29
C HIS A 47 -0.37 6.00 -8.46
N TRP A 48 0.10 6.22 -9.68
CA TRP A 48 1.52 6.29 -9.96
C TRP A 48 2.18 7.34 -9.06
N HIS A 49 3.30 6.97 -8.46
CA HIS A 49 4.11 7.90 -7.70
C HIS A 49 5.57 7.47 -7.76
N ARG A 50 6.47 8.42 -7.55
CA ARG A 50 7.90 8.15 -7.55
C ARG A 50 8.35 7.86 -6.14
N LEU A 51 9.16 6.81 -5.99
CA LEU A 51 9.76 6.45 -4.71
C LEU A 51 11.21 6.93 -4.70
N THR A 52 11.61 7.58 -3.62
CA THR A 52 12.98 8.03 -3.42
C THR A 52 13.78 7.09 -2.52
N LYS A 53 13.10 6.15 -1.89
CA LYS A 53 13.70 5.15 -0.99
C LYS A 53 13.17 3.78 -1.36
N ASN A 54 13.86 2.75 -0.89
CA ASN A 54 13.42 1.37 -1.09
C ASN A 54 12.11 1.12 -0.38
N GLU A 55 11.26 0.33 -1.03
CA GLU A 55 9.98 -0.09 -0.47
C GLU A 55 9.89 -1.60 -0.53
N THR A 56 9.50 -2.22 0.57
CA THR A 56 9.28 -3.65 0.65
C THR A 56 7.80 -3.89 0.93
N LEU A 57 7.19 -4.75 0.14
CA LEU A 57 5.78 -5.06 0.24
C LEU A 57 5.58 -6.46 0.79
N HIS A 58 4.74 -6.58 1.81
CA HIS A 58 4.37 -7.85 2.42
C HIS A 58 2.88 -8.06 2.26
N PHE A 59 2.51 -9.21 1.71
CA PHE A 59 1.10 -9.57 1.58
C PHE A 59 0.59 -10.16 2.89
N TYR A 60 -0.51 -9.62 3.41
CA TYR A 60 -1.13 -10.13 4.62
C TYR A 60 -2.47 -10.81 4.38
N LYS A 61 -3.34 -10.22 3.56
CA LYS A 61 -4.69 -10.72 3.41
C LYS A 61 -5.33 -10.18 2.14
N GLY A 62 -6.20 -10.96 1.54
CA GLY A 62 -7.04 -10.54 0.43
C GLY A 62 -6.71 -11.23 -0.88
N ASP A 63 -7.18 -10.65 -1.96
CA ASP A 63 -6.96 -11.15 -3.31
C ASP A 63 -5.59 -10.70 -3.83
N PRO A 64 -5.08 -11.37 -4.89
CA PRO A 64 -3.81 -10.96 -5.49
C PRO A 64 -3.83 -9.49 -5.93
N LEU A 65 -2.70 -8.82 -5.74
CA LEU A 65 -2.51 -7.42 -6.10
C LEU A 65 -1.53 -7.32 -7.27
N THR A 66 -1.92 -6.59 -8.29
CA THR A 66 -1.04 -6.31 -9.44
C THR A 66 -0.37 -4.96 -9.24
N ILE A 67 0.95 -4.95 -9.39
CA ILE A 67 1.75 -3.72 -9.26
C ILE A 67 2.38 -3.42 -10.61
N TYR A 68 2.24 -2.18 -11.05
CA TYR A 68 2.86 -1.66 -12.26
C TYR A 68 4.13 -0.92 -11.86
N ILE A 69 5.26 -1.32 -12.40
CA ILE A 69 6.56 -0.75 -12.04
C ILE A 69 7.20 -0.14 -13.28
N SER A 70 7.60 1.12 -13.19
CA SER A 70 8.30 1.81 -14.27
C SER A 70 9.56 2.46 -13.72
N LYS A 71 10.67 2.33 -14.47
CA LYS A 71 11.93 2.98 -14.13
C LYS A 71 12.07 4.34 -14.78
N ASP A 72 11.44 4.52 -15.92
CA ASP A 72 11.60 5.73 -16.76
C ASP A 72 10.31 6.54 -16.90
N GLY A 73 9.19 6.04 -16.39
CA GLY A 73 7.89 6.68 -16.53
C GLY A 73 7.21 6.45 -17.88
N ILE A 74 7.83 5.67 -18.78
CA ILE A 74 7.31 5.41 -20.12
C ILE A 74 6.94 3.94 -20.26
N ASP A 75 7.89 3.05 -20.04
CA ASP A 75 7.68 1.61 -20.08
C ASP A 75 7.46 1.09 -18.68
N TYR A 76 6.67 0.01 -18.56
CA TYR A 76 6.39 -0.58 -17.26
C TYR A 76 6.39 -2.10 -17.35
N LYS A 77 6.55 -2.74 -16.21
CA LYS A 77 6.37 -4.18 -16.06
C LYS A 77 5.37 -4.46 -14.94
N LEU A 78 4.75 -5.63 -15.00
CA LEU A 78 3.78 -6.07 -14.01
C LEU A 78 4.44 -6.96 -12.98
N SER A 79 4.06 -6.80 -11.74
CA SER A 79 4.41 -7.70 -10.66
C SER A 79 3.13 -8.08 -9.92
N LEU A 80 2.96 -9.36 -9.64
CA LEU A 80 1.78 -9.88 -8.95
C LEU A 80 2.17 -10.30 -7.55
N ILE A 81 1.46 -9.76 -6.56
CA ILE A 81 1.68 -10.11 -5.16
C ILE A 81 0.50 -10.93 -4.66
N HIS A 82 0.78 -12.11 -4.16
CA HIS A 82 -0.22 -13.01 -3.59
C HIS A 82 0.46 -14.02 -2.66
N ILE A 83 -0.38 -14.69 -1.87
CA ILE A 83 0.09 -15.82 -1.05
C ILE A 83 0.22 -17.06 -1.92
#